data_0e9f640b55fcaa85f8a58185e46bfd86
#
_entry.id   0e9f640b55fcaa85f8a58185e46bfd86
#
_cell.length_a   1.000
_cell.length_b   1.000
_cell.length_c   1.000
_cell.angle_alpha   90.00
_cell.angle_beta   90.00
_cell.angle_gamma   90.00
#
_symmetry.space_group_name_H-M   'P 1'
#
loop_
_entity.id
_entity.type
_entity.pdbx_description
1 polymer ?
#
loop_
_entity_poly.entity_id
_entity_poly.type
_entity_poly.pdbx_seq_one_letter_code
_entity_poly.pdbx_strand_id
1 'polypeptide(L)'
;MAGLPWELKCPHVIGVRLTGEMGGWTAAKDVILKVADILTVAGGTGAIIEYHGPGVDSISCTGMATICNMGAEIGATTSIFPFNHRMSRYLRATGREDIAKEAERYPDLLTPDEGCTYDRVVEIDLSTLEPLVNGPYTPDLANPISQLGKNAQENGWPLDIKVALIGSCTNSSYEDMTRAASIAQQALQHGIKTKSAFTVTPGSEQIRATISRDKVDETLEAVGGLVLANACGPCIGQWDRRDVDKGEKNTIVSSYNRNFTGRNDANPATHSFVASPEIVTALALAGDLRFNPLTDSLTGASGEEFRLEPPTGEELPSKGFDAGEECYQEPPAKGSSSSVDVDPNSNRLQLLTPFDKWDGNDIEDAPVLIKVYLKCTTDHISSAGPWLKYRGHLDNISNNMFITAINEENKEMNSVKNQLTGEYGPVPDTARYYKAQGVKWVVVGDSNYGEGSSREHAALEPRHLGGVAIIVRSFARIHETNLKKQGMLPLTFADPADYDKFQPSDRVSLLGLANLSPGQVN
;
A
#
# COMPACT_ATOMS: atom_id res chain seq x y z
N MET A 1 -5.33 -23.12 -2.66
CA MET A 1 -6.72 -23.29 -3.10
C MET A 1 -6.81 -24.25 -4.30
N ALA A 2 -6.02 -24.06 -5.35
CA ALA A 2 -6.06 -24.96 -6.52
C ALA A 2 -5.32 -26.31 -6.33
N GLY A 3 -4.59 -26.52 -5.25
CA GLY A 3 -3.76 -27.71 -5.00
C GLY A 3 -2.55 -27.83 -5.92
N LEU A 4 -2.21 -26.76 -6.63
CA LEU A 4 -1.04 -26.73 -7.51
C LEU A 4 0.18 -26.18 -6.74
N PRO A 5 1.39 -26.67 -7.03
CA PRO A 5 2.62 -26.12 -6.49
C PRO A 5 2.76 -24.64 -6.87
N TRP A 6 3.19 -23.83 -5.92
CA TRP A 6 3.61 -22.47 -6.18
C TRP A 6 5.14 -22.40 -6.12
N GLU A 7 5.74 -22.22 -7.27
CA GLU A 7 7.18 -22.10 -7.36
C GLU A 7 7.61 -20.67 -7.07
N LEU A 8 8.54 -20.52 -6.14
CA LEU A 8 9.15 -19.25 -5.77
C LEU A 8 10.67 -19.39 -5.89
N LYS A 9 11.30 -18.46 -6.60
CA LYS A 9 12.76 -18.37 -6.57
C LYS A 9 13.20 -18.17 -5.11
N CYS A 10 14.23 -18.91 -4.67
CA CYS A 10 14.74 -18.78 -3.31
C CYS A 10 15.09 -17.31 -3.02
N PRO A 11 14.42 -16.67 -2.06
CA PRO A 11 14.65 -15.27 -1.78
C PRO A 11 15.95 -15.08 -0.98
N HIS A 12 16.55 -13.90 -1.10
CA HIS A 12 17.57 -13.43 -0.17
C HIS A 12 16.94 -13.17 1.21
N VAL A 13 17.76 -13.18 2.26
CA VAL A 13 17.30 -12.85 3.61
C VAL A 13 18.00 -11.56 4.07
N ILE A 14 17.21 -10.53 4.32
CA ILE A 14 17.69 -9.27 4.91
C ILE A 14 17.36 -9.28 6.39
N GLY A 15 18.39 -9.28 7.24
CA GLY A 15 18.22 -9.13 8.69
C GLY A 15 18.03 -7.67 9.06
N VAL A 16 16.98 -7.35 9.82
CA VAL A 16 16.80 -6.04 10.46
C VAL A 16 17.01 -6.21 11.95
N ARG A 17 18.18 -5.80 12.42
CA ARG A 17 18.56 -5.88 13.83
C ARG A 17 18.03 -4.68 14.58
N LEU A 18 17.13 -4.92 15.53
CA LEU A 18 16.57 -3.91 16.41
C LEU A 18 17.28 -3.94 17.76
N THR A 19 17.80 -2.79 18.18
CA THR A 19 18.45 -2.59 19.48
C THR A 19 17.75 -1.49 20.26
N GLY A 20 18.10 -1.34 21.54
CA GLY A 20 17.42 -0.38 22.40
C GLY A 20 15.96 -0.73 22.68
N GLU A 21 15.22 0.24 23.17
CA GLU A 21 13.79 0.10 23.50
C GLU A 21 12.99 1.22 22.86
N MET A 22 11.81 0.85 22.32
CA MET A 22 10.87 1.81 21.76
C MET A 22 10.12 2.53 22.89
N GLY A 23 9.99 3.84 22.78
CA GLY A 23 9.29 4.63 23.79
C GLY A 23 8.99 6.06 23.37
N GLY A 24 8.30 6.78 24.24
CA GLY A 24 7.94 8.18 23.99
C GLY A 24 6.98 8.31 22.81
N TRP A 25 7.33 9.19 21.87
CA TRP A 25 6.57 9.47 20.67
C TRP A 25 6.80 8.47 19.53
N THR A 26 7.81 7.60 19.65
CA THR A 26 8.13 6.60 18.63
C THR A 26 7.13 5.44 18.66
N ALA A 27 6.73 4.99 17.51
CA ALA A 27 5.79 3.89 17.31
C ALA A 27 6.38 2.82 16.38
N ALA A 28 5.78 1.64 16.35
CA ALA A 28 6.17 0.56 15.42
C ALA A 28 6.15 1.02 13.94
N LYS A 29 5.26 1.96 13.61
CA LYS A 29 5.20 2.60 12.30
C LYS A 29 6.54 3.23 11.90
N ASP A 30 7.22 3.88 12.82
CA ASP A 30 8.48 4.59 12.54
C ASP A 30 9.60 3.61 12.18
N VAL A 31 9.56 2.39 12.72
CA VAL A 31 10.51 1.32 12.36
C VAL A 31 10.40 1.00 10.87
N ILE A 32 9.20 0.71 10.38
CA ILE A 32 9.03 0.36 8.96
C ILE A 32 9.20 1.56 8.03
N LEU A 33 8.86 2.76 8.48
CA LEU A 33 9.16 3.99 7.73
C LEU A 33 10.67 4.19 7.59
N LYS A 34 11.45 3.88 8.64
CA LYS A 34 12.92 3.90 8.60
C LYS A 34 13.48 2.80 7.70
N VAL A 35 12.92 1.61 7.74
CA VAL A 35 13.32 0.52 6.82
C VAL A 35 13.02 0.90 5.36
N ALA A 36 11.89 1.56 5.10
CA ALA A 36 11.56 2.06 3.77
C ALA A 36 12.55 3.15 3.29
N ASP A 37 12.99 4.04 4.18
CA ASP A 37 14.04 5.03 3.89
C ASP A 37 15.36 4.35 3.45
N ILE A 38 15.76 3.28 4.15
CA ILE A 38 17.03 2.59 3.91
C ILE A 38 16.99 1.67 2.69
N LEU A 39 15.91 0.92 2.52
CA LEU A 39 15.76 -0.09 1.46
C LEU A 39 15.10 0.47 0.21
N THR A 40 14.39 1.58 0.30
CA THR A 40 13.49 2.13 -0.72
C THR A 40 12.31 1.21 -1.05
N VAL A 41 11.43 1.62 -1.95
CA VAL A 41 10.26 0.83 -2.38
C VAL A 41 10.62 -0.44 -3.16
N ALA A 42 11.87 -0.63 -3.54
CA ALA A 42 12.32 -1.76 -4.35
C ALA A 42 13.37 -2.64 -3.66
N GLY A 43 14.00 -2.18 -2.58
CA GLY A 43 15.16 -2.84 -1.99
C GLY A 43 14.90 -4.18 -1.31
N GLY A 44 13.64 -4.50 -1.01
CA GLY A 44 13.21 -5.80 -0.51
C GLY A 44 12.77 -6.78 -1.61
N THR A 45 12.83 -6.38 -2.89
CA THR A 45 12.39 -7.23 -4.00
C THR A 45 13.19 -8.53 -4.06
N GLY A 46 12.49 -9.66 -4.03
CA GLY A 46 13.13 -10.99 -3.99
C GLY A 46 13.78 -11.36 -2.66
N ALA A 47 13.48 -10.61 -1.59
CA ALA A 47 13.99 -10.88 -0.25
C ALA A 47 12.88 -11.20 0.76
N ILE A 48 13.25 -11.91 1.82
CA ILE A 48 12.53 -12.01 3.09
C ILE A 48 13.19 -11.02 4.06
N ILE A 49 12.38 -10.28 4.80
CA ILE A 49 12.87 -9.41 5.87
C ILE A 49 12.69 -10.12 7.19
N GLU A 50 13.78 -10.42 7.87
CA GLU A 50 13.76 -11.04 9.20
C GLU A 50 14.18 -10.02 10.26
N TYR A 51 13.21 -9.66 11.11
CA TYR A 51 13.46 -8.77 12.24
C TYR A 51 13.99 -9.57 13.43
N HIS A 52 15.04 -9.08 14.06
CA HIS A 52 15.68 -9.76 15.19
C HIS A 52 16.37 -8.76 16.14
N GLY A 53 16.94 -9.27 17.21
CA GLY A 53 17.67 -8.47 18.20
C GLY A 53 16.82 -8.10 19.43
N PRO A 54 17.46 -7.54 20.48
CA PRO A 54 16.82 -7.32 21.78
C PRO A 54 15.68 -6.29 21.74
N GLY A 55 15.69 -5.36 20.79
CA GLY A 55 14.65 -4.34 20.64
C GLY A 55 13.28 -4.90 20.25
N VAL A 56 13.22 -6.13 19.68
CA VAL A 56 11.95 -6.78 19.30
C VAL A 56 10.99 -6.91 20.48
N ASP A 57 11.48 -7.19 21.68
CA ASP A 57 10.65 -7.37 22.85
C ASP A 57 9.97 -6.09 23.36
N SER A 58 10.40 -4.93 22.89
CA SER A 58 9.74 -3.65 23.18
C SER A 58 8.55 -3.35 22.26
N ILE A 59 8.36 -4.13 21.18
CA ILE A 59 7.31 -3.92 20.17
C ILE A 59 6.12 -4.83 20.45
N SER A 60 4.91 -4.28 20.44
CA SER A 60 3.68 -5.06 20.60
C SER A 60 3.43 -6.01 19.43
N CYS A 61 2.59 -7.02 19.62
CA CYS A 61 2.21 -7.94 18.56
C CYS A 61 1.53 -7.20 17.39
N THR A 62 0.67 -6.23 17.66
CA THR A 62 0.01 -5.39 16.64
C THR A 62 1.00 -4.44 15.97
N GLY A 63 1.99 -3.93 16.70
CA GLY A 63 3.10 -3.17 16.15
C GLY A 63 3.97 -3.99 15.18
N MET A 64 4.30 -5.23 15.53
CA MET A 64 4.98 -6.16 14.61
C MET A 64 4.14 -6.42 13.36
N ALA A 65 2.82 -6.56 13.50
CA ALA A 65 1.91 -6.72 12.38
C ALA A 65 1.90 -5.48 11.45
N THR A 66 1.95 -4.27 12.00
CA THR A 66 2.09 -3.01 11.23
C THR A 66 3.38 -3.01 10.42
N ILE A 67 4.50 -3.39 11.02
CA ILE A 67 5.79 -3.49 10.34
C ILE A 67 5.74 -4.52 9.20
N CYS A 68 5.23 -5.72 9.47
CA CYS A 68 5.09 -6.78 8.46
C CYS A 68 4.13 -6.38 7.32
N ASN A 69 3.02 -5.71 7.63
CA ASN A 69 2.07 -5.24 6.63
C ASN A 69 2.74 -4.32 5.60
N MET A 70 3.56 -3.40 6.06
CA MET A 70 4.27 -2.47 5.19
C MET A 70 5.54 -3.06 4.54
N GLY A 71 5.91 -4.29 4.82
CA GLY A 71 6.94 -5.00 4.07
C GLY A 71 6.63 -5.10 2.58
N ALA A 72 5.35 -5.11 2.19
CA ALA A 72 4.93 -5.04 0.79
C ALA A 72 5.34 -3.72 0.11
N GLU A 73 5.43 -2.62 0.86
CA GLU A 73 5.77 -1.30 0.32
C GLU A 73 7.27 -1.15 -0.02
N ILE A 74 8.11 -2.00 0.54
CA ILE A 74 9.53 -2.11 0.18
C ILE A 74 9.81 -3.24 -0.81
N GLY A 75 8.77 -3.88 -1.35
CA GLY A 75 8.88 -4.96 -2.33
C GLY A 75 9.20 -6.34 -1.74
N ALA A 76 9.22 -6.51 -0.43
CA ALA A 76 9.56 -7.77 0.22
C ALA A 76 8.61 -8.92 -0.15
N THR A 77 9.14 -10.13 -0.24
CA THR A 77 8.37 -11.36 -0.42
C THR A 77 7.52 -11.63 0.80
N THR A 78 8.12 -11.51 1.98
CA THR A 78 7.47 -11.55 3.30
C THR A 78 8.33 -10.86 4.34
N SER A 79 7.74 -10.62 5.50
CA SER A 79 8.44 -10.14 6.70
C SER A 79 8.12 -11.05 7.87
N ILE A 80 9.06 -11.27 8.76
CA ILE A 80 8.94 -12.20 9.87
C ILE A 80 9.57 -11.62 11.14
N PHE A 81 8.92 -11.85 12.26
CA PHE A 81 9.43 -11.61 13.61
C PHE A 81 9.58 -12.93 14.37
N PRO A 82 10.53 -13.05 15.31
CA PRO A 82 10.60 -14.19 16.19
C PRO A 82 9.38 -14.26 17.09
N PHE A 83 8.94 -15.48 17.43
CA PHE A 83 7.86 -15.66 18.39
C PHE A 83 8.30 -15.24 19.80
N ASN A 84 7.46 -14.46 20.48
CA ASN A 84 7.74 -14.00 21.83
C ASN A 84 6.49 -13.97 22.71
N HIS A 85 6.67 -13.57 23.96
CA HIS A 85 5.59 -13.51 24.96
C HIS A 85 4.44 -12.55 24.57
N ARG A 86 4.72 -11.47 23.80
CA ARG A 86 3.69 -10.53 23.34
C ARG A 86 2.76 -11.19 22.30
N MET A 87 3.33 -11.97 21.39
CA MET A 87 2.54 -12.77 20.44
C MET A 87 1.68 -13.81 21.16
N SER A 88 2.24 -14.51 22.18
CA SER A 88 1.50 -15.46 22.98
C SER A 88 0.31 -14.80 23.70
N ARG A 89 0.53 -13.64 24.32
CA ARG A 89 -0.54 -12.87 25.00
C ARG A 89 -1.64 -12.46 24.01
N TYR A 90 -1.26 -11.97 22.83
CA TYR A 90 -2.22 -11.58 21.80
C TYR A 90 -3.04 -12.77 21.28
N LEU A 91 -2.41 -13.91 21.01
CA LEU A 91 -3.10 -15.13 20.60
C LEU A 91 -4.12 -15.57 21.64
N ARG A 92 -3.76 -15.55 22.93
CA ARG A 92 -4.68 -15.88 24.03
C ARG A 92 -5.83 -14.88 24.13
N ALA A 93 -5.55 -13.59 24.04
CA ALA A 93 -6.55 -12.53 24.10
C ALA A 93 -7.56 -12.57 22.94
N THR A 94 -7.19 -13.19 21.83
CA THR A 94 -8.02 -13.34 20.62
C THR A 94 -8.58 -14.75 20.44
N GLY A 95 -8.64 -15.57 21.51
CA GLY A 95 -9.28 -16.89 21.50
C GLY A 95 -8.47 -17.99 20.79
N ARG A 96 -7.16 -17.78 20.57
CA ARG A 96 -6.24 -18.72 19.88
C ARG A 96 -5.22 -19.32 20.84
N GLU A 97 -5.67 -19.69 22.04
CA GLU A 97 -4.79 -20.22 23.09
C GLU A 97 -4.07 -21.50 22.67
N ASP A 98 -4.73 -22.38 21.90
CA ASP A 98 -4.13 -23.63 21.43
C ASP A 98 -2.92 -23.37 20.52
N ILE A 99 -3.00 -22.35 19.68
CA ILE A 99 -1.88 -21.93 18.82
C ILE A 99 -0.74 -21.36 19.67
N ALA A 100 -1.07 -20.55 20.70
CA ALA A 100 -0.06 -20.03 21.61
C ALA A 100 0.69 -21.15 22.33
N LYS A 101 -0.05 -22.13 22.88
CA LYS A 101 0.53 -23.30 23.55
C LYS A 101 1.41 -24.14 22.63
N GLU A 102 1.00 -24.31 21.37
CA GLU A 102 1.80 -25.07 20.41
C GLU A 102 3.09 -24.34 20.04
N ALA A 103 3.02 -23.01 19.79
CA ALA A 103 4.21 -22.21 19.52
C ALA A 103 5.20 -22.21 20.70
N GLU A 104 4.70 -22.15 21.94
CA GLU A 104 5.52 -22.19 23.14
C GLU A 104 6.28 -23.51 23.35
N ARG A 105 5.90 -24.61 22.65
CA ARG A 105 6.63 -25.88 22.68
C ARG A 105 7.89 -25.88 21.84
N TYR A 106 7.99 -24.98 20.88
CA TYR A 106 9.05 -24.96 19.89
C TYR A 106 9.70 -23.56 19.77
N PRO A 107 10.11 -22.92 20.89
CA PRO A 107 10.64 -21.57 20.85
C PRO A 107 11.89 -21.49 19.97
N ASP A 108 12.76 -22.49 20.01
CA ASP A 108 14.02 -22.51 19.24
C ASP A 108 13.80 -22.62 17.71
N LEU A 109 12.64 -23.15 17.28
CA LEU A 109 12.28 -23.20 15.85
C LEU A 109 11.64 -21.91 15.33
N LEU A 110 11.25 -21.03 16.24
CA LEU A 110 10.52 -19.79 15.93
C LEU A 110 11.33 -18.53 16.22
N THR A 111 12.63 -18.69 16.37
CA THR A 111 13.61 -17.61 16.56
C THR A 111 14.80 -17.84 15.63
N PRO A 112 15.53 -16.79 15.23
CA PRO A 112 16.76 -16.94 14.48
C PRO A 112 17.80 -17.76 15.24
N ASP A 113 18.55 -18.61 14.55
CA ASP A 113 19.67 -19.33 15.14
C ASP A 113 20.77 -18.38 15.59
N GLU A 114 21.47 -18.73 16.68
CA GLU A 114 22.60 -17.96 17.12
C GLU A 114 23.73 -18.02 16.08
N GLY A 115 24.24 -16.85 15.68
CA GLY A 115 25.31 -16.73 14.69
C GLY A 115 24.87 -16.96 13.24
N CYS A 116 23.55 -16.99 12.94
CA CYS A 116 23.07 -17.02 11.58
C CYS A 116 23.58 -15.84 10.75
N THR A 117 23.70 -16.04 9.45
CA THR A 117 24.17 -15.01 8.50
C THR A 117 23.05 -14.56 7.59
N TYR A 118 23.05 -13.28 7.26
CA TYR A 118 22.11 -12.63 6.36
C TYR A 118 22.83 -12.15 5.09
N ASP A 119 22.13 -12.10 3.96
CA ASP A 119 22.65 -11.50 2.73
C ASP A 119 22.93 -9.99 2.90
N ARG A 120 22.13 -9.33 3.75
CA ARG A 120 22.30 -7.93 4.14
C ARG A 120 21.79 -7.74 5.58
N VAL A 121 22.44 -6.86 6.34
CA VAL A 121 21.98 -6.44 7.68
C VAL A 121 21.66 -4.95 7.67
N VAL A 122 20.53 -4.59 8.28
CA VAL A 122 20.14 -3.21 8.62
C VAL A 122 20.05 -3.13 10.14
N GLU A 123 20.69 -2.15 10.74
CA GLU A 123 20.61 -1.92 12.19
C GLU A 123 19.80 -0.67 12.49
N ILE A 124 18.87 -0.77 13.46
CA ILE A 124 18.06 0.34 13.95
C ILE A 124 18.08 0.32 15.48
N ASP A 125 18.53 1.41 16.07
CA ASP A 125 18.44 1.64 17.50
C ASP A 125 17.12 2.38 17.82
N LEU A 126 16.19 1.65 18.45
CA LEU A 126 14.86 2.16 18.78
C LEU A 126 14.90 3.30 19.81
N SER A 127 15.94 3.36 20.64
CA SER A 127 16.10 4.42 21.65
C SER A 127 16.45 5.78 21.05
N THR A 128 17.00 5.79 19.84
CA THR A 128 17.40 7.00 19.11
C THR A 128 16.52 7.31 17.91
N LEU A 129 15.60 6.40 17.57
CA LEU A 129 14.67 6.58 16.47
C LEU A 129 13.63 7.66 16.84
N GLU A 130 13.63 8.75 16.09
CA GLU A 130 12.56 9.75 16.22
C GLU A 130 11.38 9.44 15.29
N PRO A 131 10.17 9.95 15.57
CA PRO A 131 9.02 9.78 14.69
C PRO A 131 9.29 10.29 13.28
N LEU A 132 8.78 9.56 12.30
CA LEU A 132 8.95 9.84 10.88
C LEU A 132 7.62 10.19 10.20
N VAL A 133 7.71 11.11 9.25
CA VAL A 133 6.61 11.48 8.35
C VAL A 133 7.10 11.31 6.92
N ASN A 134 6.75 10.18 6.30
CA ASN A 134 7.26 9.85 4.97
C ASN A 134 6.36 10.40 3.85
N GLY A 135 6.99 10.98 2.87
CA GLY A 135 6.33 11.58 1.71
C GLY A 135 6.83 12.99 1.38
N PRO A 136 6.18 13.67 0.45
CA PRO A 136 4.97 13.26 -0.26
C PRO A 136 5.26 12.29 -1.42
N TYR A 137 4.21 11.70 -2.00
CA TYR A 137 4.19 10.91 -3.24
C TYR A 137 4.86 9.55 -3.21
N THR A 138 5.60 9.20 -2.17
CA THR A 138 6.26 7.91 -2.01
C THR A 138 6.45 7.59 -0.52
N PRO A 139 6.32 6.32 -0.10
CA PRO A 139 6.47 5.95 1.32
C PRO A 139 7.93 5.85 1.78
N ASP A 140 8.91 5.99 0.90
CA ASP A 140 10.34 5.88 1.20
C ASP A 140 11.07 7.24 1.32
N LEU A 141 10.37 8.36 1.13
CA LEU A 141 10.92 9.69 1.38
C LEU A 141 10.72 10.06 2.86
N ALA A 142 11.65 9.70 3.70
CA ALA A 142 11.55 9.93 5.14
C ALA A 142 11.85 11.38 5.52
N ASN A 143 11.00 11.92 6.39
CA ASN A 143 11.25 13.19 7.06
C ASN A 143 11.18 12.96 8.57
N PRO A 144 12.30 13.01 9.29
CA PRO A 144 12.27 13.10 10.75
C PRO A 144 11.37 14.25 11.18
N ILE A 145 10.57 14.05 12.23
CA ILE A 145 9.60 15.07 12.68
C ILE A 145 10.29 16.39 13.01
N SER A 146 11.54 16.33 13.50
CA SER A 146 12.38 17.50 13.79
C SER A 146 12.77 18.28 12.53
N GLN A 147 12.73 17.68 11.34
CA GLN A 147 13.11 18.27 10.06
C GLN A 147 11.93 18.53 9.13
N LEU A 148 10.75 17.97 9.42
CA LEU A 148 9.58 18.03 8.54
C LEU A 148 9.21 19.46 8.13
N GLY A 149 9.13 20.38 9.09
CA GLY A 149 8.79 21.77 8.83
C GLY A 149 9.79 22.49 7.92
N LYS A 150 11.08 22.24 8.13
CA LYS A 150 12.15 22.76 7.27
C LYS A 150 12.07 22.20 5.87
N ASN A 151 11.96 20.87 5.74
CA ASN A 151 11.86 20.19 4.46
C ASN A 151 10.62 20.65 3.67
N ALA A 152 9.48 20.85 4.35
CA ALA A 152 8.26 21.34 3.74
C ALA A 152 8.44 22.74 3.14
N GLN A 153 9.10 23.65 3.87
CA GLN A 153 9.38 25.00 3.40
C GLN A 153 10.37 25.02 2.22
N GLU A 154 11.46 24.28 2.32
CA GLU A 154 12.49 24.23 1.27
C GLU A 154 11.97 23.64 -0.04
N ASN A 155 11.04 22.67 0.04
CA ASN A 155 10.43 22.04 -1.14
C ASN A 155 9.11 22.71 -1.60
N GLY A 156 8.66 23.74 -0.90
CA GLY A 156 7.43 24.46 -1.26
C GLY A 156 6.16 23.60 -1.12
N TRP A 157 6.13 22.66 -0.16
CA TRP A 157 4.94 21.87 0.12
C TRP A 157 3.89 22.73 0.85
N PRO A 158 2.58 22.55 0.58
CA PRO A 158 1.55 23.23 1.34
C PRO A 158 1.64 22.89 2.83
N LEU A 159 1.82 23.90 3.67
CA LEU A 159 2.03 23.71 5.11
C LEU A 159 0.74 23.41 5.86
N ASP A 160 -0.38 23.98 5.41
CA ASP A 160 -1.71 23.80 5.98
C ASP A 160 -2.24 22.39 5.70
N ILE A 161 -2.48 21.62 6.77
CA ILE A 161 -2.99 20.25 6.70
C ILE A 161 -4.51 20.30 6.58
N LYS A 162 -5.04 19.99 5.41
CA LYS A 162 -6.48 19.98 5.17
C LYS A 162 -7.17 18.82 5.87
N VAL A 163 -6.60 17.62 5.75
CA VAL A 163 -7.21 16.41 6.31
C VAL A 163 -6.15 15.53 6.97
N ALA A 164 -6.49 14.98 8.12
CA ALA A 164 -5.74 13.96 8.84
C ALA A 164 -6.58 12.68 8.95
N LEU A 165 -5.96 11.52 8.68
CA LEU A 165 -6.67 10.26 8.53
C LEU A 165 -5.98 9.14 9.32
N ILE A 166 -6.69 8.55 10.30
CA ILE A 166 -6.25 7.31 10.96
C ILE A 166 -7.00 6.13 10.32
N GLY A 167 -6.31 5.04 10.06
CA GLY A 167 -6.82 3.79 9.49
C GLY A 167 -5.70 3.16 8.68
N SER A 168 -5.94 2.20 7.92
CA SER A 168 -7.03 1.26 7.77
C SER A 168 -6.65 -0.06 8.47
N CYS A 169 -6.52 -1.20 7.75
CA CYS A 169 -6.00 -2.45 8.32
C CYS A 169 -4.53 -2.37 8.78
N THR A 170 -3.75 -1.38 8.32
CA THR A 170 -2.31 -1.27 8.59
C THR A 170 -2.02 -0.75 9.98
N ASN A 171 -2.70 0.33 10.41
CA ASN A 171 -2.32 1.07 11.60
C ASN A 171 -3.54 1.69 12.28
N SER A 172 -4.41 0.83 12.78
CA SER A 172 -5.62 1.18 13.53
C SER A 172 -6.05 0.02 14.44
N SER A 173 -5.08 -0.59 15.11
CA SER A 173 -5.30 -1.57 16.18
C SER A 173 -5.89 -0.91 17.42
N TYR A 174 -6.24 -1.71 18.43
CA TYR A 174 -6.70 -1.18 19.70
C TYR A 174 -5.65 -0.29 20.37
N GLU A 175 -4.38 -0.71 20.32
CA GLU A 175 -3.25 0.09 20.82
C GLU A 175 -3.13 1.42 20.07
N ASP A 176 -3.17 1.41 18.75
CA ASP A 176 -3.10 2.62 17.93
C ASP A 176 -4.22 3.61 18.28
N MET A 177 -5.45 3.09 18.45
CA MET A 177 -6.61 3.91 18.79
C MET A 177 -6.52 4.50 20.20
N THR A 178 -6.06 3.72 21.17
CA THR A 178 -5.90 4.21 22.54
C THR A 178 -4.77 5.23 22.65
N ARG A 179 -3.66 5.04 21.93
CA ARG A 179 -2.57 6.01 21.86
C ARG A 179 -3.02 7.33 21.20
N ALA A 180 -3.74 7.27 20.09
CA ALA A 180 -4.33 8.46 19.46
C ALA A 180 -5.34 9.15 20.40
N ALA A 181 -6.18 8.40 21.08
CA ALA A 181 -7.15 8.94 22.04
C ALA A 181 -6.47 9.60 23.25
N SER A 182 -5.31 9.12 23.70
CA SER A 182 -4.57 9.78 24.78
C SER A 182 -4.09 11.19 24.40
N ILE A 183 -3.71 11.40 23.16
CA ILE A 183 -3.37 12.73 22.63
C ILE A 183 -4.63 13.60 22.49
N ALA A 184 -5.72 13.01 21.98
CA ALA A 184 -7.01 13.69 21.89
C ALA A 184 -7.52 14.16 23.26
N GLN A 185 -7.37 13.33 24.29
CA GLN A 185 -7.78 13.65 25.65
C GLN A 185 -7.00 14.83 26.24
N GLN A 186 -5.70 14.90 25.99
CA GLN A 186 -4.87 16.05 26.40
C GLN A 186 -5.39 17.35 25.75
N ALA A 187 -5.67 17.32 24.45
CA ALA A 187 -6.25 18.47 23.76
C ALA A 187 -7.59 18.89 24.34
N LEU A 188 -8.47 17.95 24.64
CA LEU A 188 -9.78 18.21 25.27
C LEU A 188 -9.65 18.82 26.67
N GLN A 189 -8.64 18.43 27.46
CA GLN A 189 -8.37 19.04 28.77
C GLN A 189 -8.03 20.53 28.66
N HIS A 190 -7.41 20.94 27.55
CA HIS A 190 -7.10 22.34 27.21
C HIS A 190 -8.16 23.00 26.34
N GLY A 191 -9.31 22.35 26.14
CA GLY A 191 -10.48 22.91 25.44
C GLY A 191 -10.30 23.09 23.94
N ILE A 192 -9.32 22.44 23.31
CA ILE A 192 -9.06 22.55 21.86
C ILE A 192 -9.54 21.32 21.09
N LYS A 193 -9.80 21.52 19.81
CA LYS A 193 -10.15 20.48 18.82
C LYS A 193 -9.17 20.50 17.67
N THR A 194 -9.27 19.49 16.80
CA THR A 194 -8.48 19.43 15.58
C THR A 194 -8.75 20.63 14.68
N LYS A 195 -7.70 21.18 14.11
CA LYS A 195 -7.78 22.25 13.09
C LYS A 195 -7.98 21.67 11.69
N SER A 196 -7.45 20.49 11.44
CA SER A 196 -7.69 19.75 10.21
C SER A 196 -8.99 18.93 10.32
N ALA A 197 -9.64 18.64 9.20
CA ALA A 197 -10.67 17.61 9.17
C ALA A 197 -10.02 16.28 9.60
N PHE A 198 -10.62 15.60 10.58
CA PHE A 198 -10.01 14.42 11.19
C PHE A 198 -10.92 13.21 11.01
N THR A 199 -10.42 12.16 10.38
CA THR A 199 -11.19 10.96 10.07
C THR A 199 -10.50 9.72 10.68
N VAL A 200 -11.27 8.86 11.33
CA VAL A 200 -10.78 7.66 12.01
C VAL A 200 -11.51 6.44 11.49
N THR A 201 -10.76 5.46 10.98
CA THR A 201 -11.30 4.19 10.49
C THR A 201 -10.75 3.03 11.32
N PRO A 202 -11.56 2.34 12.13
CA PRO A 202 -11.12 1.15 12.88
C PRO A 202 -10.64 0.04 11.96
N GLY A 203 -9.66 -0.75 12.39
CA GLY A 203 -9.01 -1.78 11.58
C GLY A 203 -9.86 -3.00 11.27
N SER A 204 -10.86 -3.28 12.10
CA SER A 204 -11.78 -4.42 11.97
C SER A 204 -13.06 -4.17 12.76
N GLU A 205 -14.08 -5.03 12.56
CA GLU A 205 -15.29 -4.99 13.35
C GLU A 205 -15.02 -5.25 14.84
N GLN A 206 -14.13 -6.19 15.15
CA GLN A 206 -13.70 -6.44 16.52
C GLN A 206 -13.08 -5.20 17.18
N ILE A 207 -12.24 -4.45 16.46
CA ILE A 207 -11.67 -3.20 16.97
C ILE A 207 -12.75 -2.13 17.12
N ARG A 208 -13.65 -1.97 16.13
CA ARG A 208 -14.76 -1.02 16.19
C ARG A 208 -15.61 -1.25 17.45
N ALA A 209 -16.06 -2.49 17.65
CA ALA A 209 -16.90 -2.83 18.80
C ALA A 209 -16.16 -2.64 20.12
N THR A 210 -14.87 -3.01 20.18
CA THR A 210 -14.05 -2.88 21.39
C THR A 210 -13.81 -1.43 21.77
N ILE A 211 -13.45 -0.57 20.81
CA ILE A 211 -13.22 0.87 21.09
C ILE A 211 -14.51 1.60 21.45
N SER A 212 -15.65 1.19 20.87
CA SER A 212 -16.96 1.74 21.21
C SER A 212 -17.39 1.35 22.63
N ARG A 213 -17.25 0.07 22.99
CA ARG A 213 -17.50 -0.39 24.37
C ARG A 213 -16.65 0.37 25.41
N ASP A 214 -15.39 0.63 25.07
CA ASP A 214 -14.42 1.27 25.97
C ASP A 214 -14.37 2.80 25.82
N LYS A 215 -15.26 3.40 25.00
CA LYS A 215 -15.46 4.85 24.79
C LYS A 215 -14.24 5.57 24.21
N VAL A 216 -13.40 4.85 23.50
CA VAL A 216 -12.24 5.41 22.80
C VAL A 216 -12.68 6.23 21.58
N ASP A 217 -13.70 5.74 20.85
CA ASP A 217 -14.34 6.45 19.74
C ASP A 217 -14.98 7.76 20.20
N GLU A 218 -15.72 7.76 21.35
CA GLU A 218 -16.31 8.99 21.93
C GLU A 218 -15.24 10.08 22.16
N THR A 219 -14.03 9.70 22.61
CA THR A 219 -12.91 10.64 22.83
C THR A 219 -12.40 11.21 21.51
N LEU A 220 -12.24 10.37 20.49
CA LEU A 220 -11.80 10.78 19.17
C LEU A 220 -12.84 11.68 18.46
N GLU A 221 -14.12 11.41 18.65
CA GLU A 221 -15.21 12.26 18.14
C GLU A 221 -15.27 13.60 18.88
N ALA A 222 -15.11 13.59 20.20
CA ALA A 222 -15.14 14.82 21.00
C ALA A 222 -14.07 15.84 20.57
N VAL A 223 -12.89 15.39 20.17
CA VAL A 223 -11.79 16.25 19.69
C VAL A 223 -12.04 16.78 18.26
N GLY A 224 -13.06 16.29 17.58
CA GLY A 224 -13.44 16.69 16.21
C GLY A 224 -13.28 15.61 15.16
N GLY A 225 -13.00 14.37 15.57
CA GLY A 225 -12.88 13.22 14.66
C GLY A 225 -14.23 12.73 14.14
N LEU A 226 -14.23 12.22 12.92
CA LEU A 226 -15.33 11.46 12.34
C LEU A 226 -14.92 9.97 12.29
N VAL A 227 -15.55 9.15 13.13
CA VAL A 227 -15.33 7.71 13.14
C VAL A 227 -16.16 7.06 12.04
N LEU A 228 -15.48 6.44 11.08
CA LEU A 228 -16.10 5.79 9.92
C LEU A 228 -16.30 4.29 10.17
N ALA A 229 -17.09 3.67 9.30
CA ALA A 229 -17.15 2.21 9.21
C ALA A 229 -15.77 1.64 8.85
N ASN A 230 -15.49 0.43 9.35
CA ASN A 230 -14.26 -0.31 9.15
C ASN A 230 -14.06 -0.78 7.69
N ALA A 231 -13.79 0.14 6.80
CA ALA A 231 -13.58 -0.07 5.37
C ALA A 231 -12.32 0.64 4.90
N CYS A 232 -11.81 0.26 3.73
CA CYS A 232 -10.61 0.87 3.18
C CYS A 232 -10.79 2.35 2.82
N GLY A 233 -11.96 2.76 2.32
CA GLY A 233 -12.29 4.15 2.06
C GLY A 233 -11.19 4.96 1.36
N PRO A 234 -10.76 6.09 1.94
CA PRO A 234 -9.71 6.94 1.38
C PRO A 234 -8.38 6.24 1.13
N CYS A 235 -8.05 5.19 1.90
CA CYS A 235 -6.80 4.43 1.73
C CYS A 235 -6.64 3.82 0.32
N ILE A 236 -7.75 3.48 -0.35
CA ILE A 236 -7.76 2.93 -1.71
C ILE A 236 -8.39 3.88 -2.74
N GLY A 237 -8.58 5.15 -2.39
CA GLY A 237 -9.16 6.13 -3.29
C GLY A 237 -10.68 6.05 -3.41
N GLN A 238 -11.39 5.37 -2.51
CA GLN A 238 -12.84 5.43 -2.38
C GLN A 238 -13.24 6.62 -1.51
N TRP A 239 -12.98 7.81 -2.02
CA TRP A 239 -13.21 9.06 -1.32
C TRP A 239 -13.76 10.12 -2.27
N ASP A 240 -14.98 10.55 -2.03
CA ASP A 240 -15.60 11.67 -2.73
C ASP A 240 -15.23 12.98 -2.00
N ARG A 241 -14.00 13.42 -2.20
CA ARG A 241 -13.46 14.61 -1.58
C ARG A 241 -13.95 15.87 -2.31
N ARG A 242 -14.52 16.83 -1.57
CA ARG A 242 -15.17 18.03 -2.13
C ARG A 242 -14.63 19.35 -1.58
N ASP A 243 -13.67 19.30 -0.70
CA ASP A 243 -13.07 20.47 -0.03
C ASP A 243 -11.91 21.10 -0.81
N VAL A 244 -11.48 20.47 -1.91
CA VAL A 244 -10.43 20.95 -2.81
C VAL A 244 -10.81 20.69 -4.26
N ASP A 245 -10.41 21.59 -5.15
CA ASP A 245 -10.57 21.41 -6.59
C ASP A 245 -9.50 20.48 -7.18
N LYS A 246 -9.82 19.83 -8.29
CA LYS A 246 -8.86 18.97 -9.01
C LYS A 246 -7.68 19.81 -9.52
N GLY A 247 -6.47 19.45 -9.12
CA GLY A 247 -5.25 20.20 -9.43
C GLY A 247 -4.87 21.24 -8.37
N GLU A 248 -5.72 21.48 -7.37
CA GLU A 248 -5.40 22.32 -6.23
C GLU A 248 -4.36 21.64 -5.32
N LYS A 249 -3.25 22.34 -5.05
CA LYS A 249 -2.22 21.86 -4.11
C LYS A 249 -2.74 21.92 -2.68
N ASN A 250 -2.65 20.80 -2.00
CA ASN A 250 -3.05 20.68 -0.60
C ASN A 250 -2.26 19.57 0.08
N THR A 251 -2.33 19.50 1.41
CA THR A 251 -1.65 18.47 2.21
C THR A 251 -2.65 17.63 2.98
N ILE A 252 -2.44 16.33 2.96
CA ILE A 252 -3.07 15.35 3.86
C ILE A 252 -2.02 14.53 4.59
N VAL A 253 -2.30 14.15 5.82
CA VAL A 253 -1.46 13.24 6.62
C VAL A 253 -2.27 12.01 7.01
N SER A 254 -1.69 10.81 6.96
CA SER A 254 -2.43 9.59 7.26
C SER A 254 -1.58 8.54 7.95
N SER A 255 -2.21 7.59 8.65
CA SER A 255 -1.54 6.37 9.12
C SER A 255 -1.63 5.20 8.13
N TYR A 256 -2.00 5.48 6.90
CA TYR A 256 -2.07 4.48 5.83
C TYR A 256 -0.69 3.91 5.47
N ASN A 257 -0.65 3.00 4.51
CA ASN A 257 0.59 2.39 4.05
C ASN A 257 1.13 2.98 2.74
N ARG A 258 0.32 3.71 1.98
CA ARG A 258 0.66 4.22 0.64
C ARG A 258 0.23 5.66 0.48
N ASN A 259 1.07 6.43 -0.21
CA ASN A 259 0.85 7.85 -0.48
C ASN A 259 1.28 8.25 -1.91
N PHE A 260 1.21 7.32 -2.85
CA PHE A 260 1.53 7.61 -4.25
C PHE A 260 0.61 8.70 -4.82
N THR A 261 1.08 9.37 -5.86
CA THR A 261 0.35 10.47 -6.54
C THR A 261 -1.09 10.11 -6.86
N GLY A 262 -2.04 10.91 -6.39
CA GLY A 262 -3.47 10.70 -6.62
C GLY A 262 -4.09 9.49 -5.92
N ARG A 263 -3.36 8.81 -5.04
CA ARG A 263 -3.78 7.55 -4.40
C ARG A 263 -5.07 7.67 -3.60
N ASN A 264 -5.23 8.75 -2.85
CA ASN A 264 -6.30 8.86 -1.86
C ASN A 264 -7.57 9.52 -2.41
N ASP A 265 -7.42 10.59 -3.19
CA ASP A 265 -8.52 11.47 -3.65
C ASP A 265 -8.54 11.69 -5.17
N ALA A 266 -7.72 10.96 -5.92
CA ALA A 266 -7.54 11.13 -7.36
C ALA A 266 -7.06 12.54 -7.80
N ASN A 267 -6.58 13.36 -6.87
CA ASN A 267 -5.96 14.64 -7.16
C ASN A 267 -4.42 14.51 -7.17
N PRO A 268 -3.75 14.62 -8.33
CA PRO A 268 -2.29 14.48 -8.41
C PRO A 268 -1.52 15.60 -7.70
N ALA A 269 -2.18 16.70 -7.36
CA ALA A 269 -1.60 17.82 -6.63
C ALA A 269 -1.68 17.68 -5.10
N THR A 270 -2.34 16.65 -4.59
CA THR A 270 -2.41 16.35 -3.16
C THR A 270 -1.08 15.80 -2.65
N HIS A 271 -0.45 16.52 -1.74
CA HIS A 271 0.75 16.09 -1.01
C HIS A 271 0.32 15.17 0.14
N SER A 272 0.39 13.88 -0.09
CA SER A 272 0.00 12.86 0.89
C SER A 272 1.23 12.36 1.64
N PHE A 273 1.14 12.36 2.98
CA PHE A 273 2.18 11.88 3.90
C PHE A 273 1.66 10.70 4.73
N VAL A 274 2.59 9.85 5.15
CA VAL A 274 2.30 8.72 6.05
C VAL A 274 3.13 8.81 7.33
N ALA A 275 2.47 8.61 8.47
CA ALA A 275 3.06 8.66 9.80
C ALA A 275 2.32 7.70 10.75
N SER A 276 2.74 7.64 12.01
CA SER A 276 2.01 6.92 13.05
C SER A 276 0.69 7.62 13.42
N PRO A 277 -0.31 6.90 13.94
CA PRO A 277 -1.59 7.50 14.36
C PRO A 277 -1.44 8.63 15.37
N GLU A 278 -0.49 8.54 16.27
CA GLU A 278 -0.17 9.55 17.29
C GLU A 278 0.30 10.85 16.63
N ILE A 279 1.23 10.73 15.70
CA ILE A 279 1.77 11.89 14.96
C ILE A 279 0.69 12.50 14.07
N VAL A 280 -0.13 11.66 13.41
CA VAL A 280 -1.29 12.14 12.63
C VAL A 280 -2.26 12.94 13.52
N THR A 281 -2.53 12.47 14.75
CA THR A 281 -3.41 13.16 15.70
C THR A 281 -2.81 14.48 16.16
N ALA A 282 -1.53 14.50 16.51
CA ALA A 282 -0.83 15.72 16.92
C ALA A 282 -0.80 16.78 15.80
N LEU A 283 -0.51 16.34 14.58
CA LEU A 283 -0.52 17.19 13.39
C LEU A 283 -1.94 17.70 13.05
N ALA A 284 -2.98 16.88 13.28
CA ALA A 284 -4.38 17.31 13.12
C ALA A 284 -4.76 18.43 14.08
N LEU A 285 -4.29 18.37 15.33
CA LEU A 285 -4.51 19.42 16.34
C LEU A 285 -3.80 20.72 15.96
N ALA A 286 -2.57 20.63 15.46
CA ALA A 286 -1.80 21.80 15.04
C ALA A 286 -2.29 22.38 13.70
N GLY A 287 -2.72 21.54 12.76
CA GLY A 287 -3.13 21.92 11.41
C GLY A 287 -1.98 22.36 10.50
N ASP A 288 -0.73 22.10 10.87
CA ASP A 288 0.46 22.64 10.20
C ASP A 288 1.59 21.59 10.19
N LEU A 289 2.21 21.38 9.02
CA LEU A 289 3.35 20.44 8.86
C LEU A 289 4.62 20.88 9.64
N ARG A 290 4.71 22.14 10.07
CA ARG A 290 5.87 22.62 10.83
C ARG A 290 5.84 22.23 12.29
N PHE A 291 4.69 21.77 12.79
CA PHE A 291 4.53 21.42 14.20
C PHE A 291 5.34 20.17 14.56
N ASN A 292 6.17 20.31 15.56
CA ASN A 292 6.94 19.20 16.16
C ASN A 292 6.39 18.91 17.57
N PRO A 293 5.63 17.84 17.80
CA PRO A 293 5.05 17.55 19.11
C PRO A 293 6.09 17.27 20.21
N LEU A 294 7.36 17.02 19.85
CA LEU A 294 8.43 16.80 20.81
C LEU A 294 8.93 18.10 21.44
N THR A 295 8.75 19.24 20.77
CA THR A 295 9.36 20.52 21.20
C THR A 295 8.36 21.68 21.27
N ASP A 296 7.32 21.65 20.44
CA ASP A 296 6.44 22.80 20.25
C ASP A 296 5.26 22.76 21.22
N SER A 297 4.68 23.93 21.48
CA SER A 297 3.49 24.09 22.28
C SER A 297 2.26 24.33 21.41
N LEU A 298 1.11 23.97 21.92
CA LEU A 298 -0.21 24.36 21.40
C LEU A 298 -0.82 25.41 22.32
N THR A 299 -1.69 26.24 21.78
CA THR A 299 -2.43 27.24 22.55
C THR A 299 -3.79 26.67 22.94
N GLY A 300 -4.07 26.57 24.22
CA GLY A 300 -5.36 26.13 24.77
C GLY A 300 -6.49 27.17 24.54
N ALA A 301 -7.72 26.77 24.78
CA ALA A 301 -8.89 27.64 24.59
C ALA A 301 -8.89 28.89 25.49
N SER A 302 -8.25 28.84 26.66
CA SER A 302 -8.09 30.00 27.56
C SER A 302 -6.85 30.86 27.22
N GLY A 303 -6.09 30.49 26.18
CA GLY A 303 -4.89 31.21 25.74
C GLY A 303 -3.58 30.75 26.40
N GLU A 304 -3.60 29.72 27.21
CA GLU A 304 -2.41 29.11 27.80
C GLU A 304 -1.62 28.29 26.76
N GLU A 305 -0.30 28.34 26.89
CA GLU A 305 0.60 27.46 26.13
C GLU A 305 0.80 26.15 26.88
N PHE A 306 0.62 25.02 26.16
CA PHE A 306 0.87 23.69 26.72
C PHE A 306 1.59 22.80 25.70
N ARG A 307 2.31 21.80 26.17
CA ARG A 307 2.93 20.77 25.35
C ARG A 307 2.17 19.46 25.50
N LEU A 308 2.08 18.74 24.38
CA LEU A 308 1.57 17.38 24.41
C LEU A 308 2.62 16.46 25.07
N GLU A 309 2.18 15.67 26.03
CA GLU A 309 2.99 14.59 26.58
C GLU A 309 3.00 13.40 25.62
N PRO A 310 4.03 12.54 25.64
CA PRO A 310 4.08 11.33 24.83
C PRO A 310 2.82 10.48 24.96
N PRO A 311 2.34 9.87 23.88
CA PRO A 311 1.12 9.08 23.90
C PRO A 311 1.24 7.85 24.80
N THR A 312 0.17 7.56 25.52
CA THR A 312 0.01 6.30 26.26
C THR A 312 -1.10 5.47 25.63
N GLY A 313 -1.02 4.15 25.71
CA GLY A 313 -2.02 3.27 25.15
C GLY A 313 -1.95 1.86 25.75
N GLU A 314 -2.99 1.10 25.52
CA GLU A 314 -3.09 -0.29 25.99
C GLU A 314 -2.87 -1.25 24.81
N GLU A 315 -1.88 -2.13 24.90
CA GLU A 315 -1.61 -3.17 23.91
C GLU A 315 -2.81 -4.09 23.69
N LEU A 316 -3.49 -4.45 24.78
CA LEU A 316 -4.67 -5.31 24.79
C LEU A 316 -5.76 -4.69 25.67
N PRO A 317 -7.04 -4.78 25.28
CA PRO A 317 -8.13 -4.28 26.09
C PRO A 317 -8.25 -5.06 27.40
N SER A 318 -8.32 -4.35 28.54
CA SER A 318 -8.37 -4.94 29.88
C SER A 318 -9.57 -5.86 30.11
N LYS A 319 -10.67 -5.64 29.39
CA LYS A 319 -11.90 -6.46 29.42
C LYS A 319 -11.94 -7.53 28.31
N GLY A 320 -10.83 -7.76 27.61
CA GLY A 320 -10.78 -8.57 26.38
C GLY A 320 -11.40 -7.87 25.18
N PHE A 321 -11.24 -8.45 24.01
CA PHE A 321 -11.86 -7.95 22.79
C PHE A 321 -13.35 -8.22 22.76
N ASP A 322 -14.12 -7.29 22.20
CA ASP A 322 -15.51 -7.49 21.84
C ASP A 322 -15.57 -8.09 20.44
N ALA A 323 -16.30 -9.17 20.25
CA ALA A 323 -16.40 -9.83 18.94
C ALA A 323 -17.08 -8.97 17.88
N GLY A 324 -17.89 -8.00 18.30
CA GLY A 324 -18.71 -7.19 17.43
C GLY A 324 -19.91 -7.95 16.86
N GLU A 325 -20.43 -7.46 15.73
CA GLU A 325 -21.54 -8.09 15.02
C GLU A 325 -21.07 -9.33 14.25
N GLU A 326 -21.81 -10.42 14.37
CA GLU A 326 -21.57 -11.61 13.56
C GLU A 326 -22.15 -11.40 12.16
N CYS A 327 -21.27 -11.05 11.22
CA CYS A 327 -21.63 -10.83 9.82
C CYS A 327 -21.36 -12.04 8.92
N TYR A 328 -20.92 -13.18 9.47
CA TYR A 328 -20.64 -14.37 8.69
C TYR A 328 -21.93 -15.05 8.24
N GLN A 329 -22.04 -15.27 6.93
CA GLN A 329 -23.11 -16.06 6.32
C GLN A 329 -22.51 -17.36 5.79
N GLU A 330 -22.99 -18.48 6.29
CA GLU A 330 -22.53 -19.77 5.82
C GLU A 330 -22.96 -20.00 4.35
N PRO A 331 -22.06 -20.53 3.51
CA PRO A 331 -22.43 -20.92 2.16
C PRO A 331 -23.43 -22.09 2.23
N PRO A 332 -24.35 -22.20 1.26
CA PRO A 332 -25.29 -23.32 1.23
C PRO A 332 -24.53 -24.65 1.12
N ALA A 333 -24.95 -25.66 1.89
CA ALA A 333 -24.31 -26.98 1.92
C ALA A 333 -24.27 -27.68 0.54
N LYS A 334 -25.16 -27.32 -0.37
CA LYS A 334 -25.22 -27.79 -1.76
C LYS A 334 -25.20 -26.60 -2.72
N GLY A 335 -24.02 -26.10 -3.05
CA GLY A 335 -23.84 -24.96 -3.97
C GLY A 335 -23.85 -25.34 -5.47
N SER A 336 -23.86 -26.63 -5.81
CA SER A 336 -23.77 -27.10 -7.22
C SER A 336 -24.95 -26.70 -8.12
N SER A 337 -26.07 -26.30 -7.52
CA SER A 337 -27.27 -25.82 -8.25
C SER A 337 -27.36 -24.28 -8.25
N SER A 338 -26.43 -23.57 -7.66
CA SER A 338 -26.42 -22.11 -7.64
C SER A 338 -25.98 -21.58 -9.00
N SER A 339 -26.79 -20.72 -9.60
CA SER A 339 -26.45 -19.98 -10.82
C SER A 339 -26.20 -18.52 -10.49
N VAL A 340 -25.30 -17.90 -11.23
CA VAL A 340 -25.07 -16.46 -11.15
C VAL A 340 -25.89 -15.82 -12.26
N ASP A 341 -26.87 -15.00 -11.88
CA ASP A 341 -27.69 -14.23 -12.80
C ASP A 341 -27.19 -12.79 -12.84
N VAL A 342 -26.73 -12.34 -14.00
CA VAL A 342 -26.25 -11.00 -14.26
C VAL A 342 -27.04 -10.37 -15.37
N ASP A 343 -27.65 -9.21 -15.12
CA ASP A 343 -28.29 -8.43 -16.16
C ASP A 343 -27.25 -8.13 -17.28
N PRO A 344 -27.51 -8.59 -18.52
CA PRO A 344 -26.60 -8.36 -19.66
C PRO A 344 -26.40 -6.87 -19.98
N ASN A 345 -27.28 -5.99 -19.52
CA ASN A 345 -27.16 -4.54 -19.66
C ASN A 345 -26.48 -3.87 -18.43
N SER A 346 -26.07 -4.64 -17.45
CA SER A 346 -25.37 -4.08 -16.29
C SER A 346 -24.08 -3.37 -16.71
N ASN A 347 -23.87 -2.16 -16.21
CA ASN A 347 -22.62 -1.44 -16.39
C ASN A 347 -21.60 -1.72 -15.27
N ARG A 348 -21.98 -2.48 -14.24
CA ARG A 348 -21.15 -2.80 -13.06
C ARG A 348 -20.73 -4.25 -12.98
N LEU A 349 -21.50 -5.15 -13.58
CA LEU A 349 -21.25 -6.59 -13.54
C LEU A 349 -21.18 -7.15 -14.95
N GLN A 350 -20.27 -8.07 -15.17
CA GLN A 350 -20.09 -8.77 -16.43
C GLN A 350 -19.73 -10.23 -16.15
N LEU A 351 -20.41 -11.17 -16.81
CA LEU A 351 -19.96 -12.55 -16.82
C LEU A 351 -18.70 -12.64 -17.66
N LEU A 352 -17.60 -13.08 -17.05
CA LEU A 352 -16.32 -13.23 -17.72
C LEU A 352 -16.27 -14.57 -18.44
N THR A 353 -15.83 -14.55 -19.69
CA THR A 353 -15.38 -15.75 -20.38
C THR A 353 -13.88 -15.93 -20.15
N PRO A 354 -13.39 -17.17 -19.96
CA PRO A 354 -11.96 -17.42 -19.87
C PRO A 354 -11.21 -16.83 -21.08
N PHE A 355 -10.03 -16.29 -20.87
CA PHE A 355 -9.15 -15.90 -21.97
C PHE A 355 -8.76 -17.12 -22.81
N ASP A 356 -8.59 -16.92 -24.09
CA ASP A 356 -8.15 -17.95 -25.01
C ASP A 356 -6.76 -18.46 -24.59
N LYS A 357 -6.58 -19.77 -24.73
CA LYS A 357 -5.26 -20.39 -24.55
C LYS A 357 -4.31 -19.88 -25.63
N TRP A 358 -3.02 -19.91 -25.31
CA TRP A 358 -1.98 -19.67 -26.31
C TRP A 358 -2.12 -20.66 -27.46
N ASP A 359 -2.04 -20.18 -28.69
CA ASP A 359 -2.23 -20.92 -29.92
C ASP A 359 -0.98 -21.72 -30.36
N GLY A 360 0.13 -21.62 -29.61
CA GLY A 360 1.39 -22.29 -29.91
C GLY A 360 2.29 -21.52 -30.87
N ASN A 361 1.86 -20.35 -31.34
CA ASN A 361 2.64 -19.56 -32.30
C ASN A 361 3.46 -18.46 -31.60
N ASP A 362 4.53 -18.06 -32.25
CA ASP A 362 5.30 -16.87 -31.90
C ASP A 362 4.46 -15.60 -32.09
N ILE A 363 4.87 -14.52 -31.49
CA ILE A 363 4.22 -13.21 -31.64
C ILE A 363 5.12 -12.35 -32.51
N GLU A 364 4.62 -11.96 -33.67
CA GLU A 364 5.40 -11.20 -34.63
C GLU A 364 4.84 -9.79 -34.80
N ASP A 365 5.72 -8.83 -35.00
CA ASP A 365 5.43 -7.45 -35.40
C ASP A 365 4.40 -6.72 -34.51
N ALA A 366 4.42 -6.97 -33.20
CA ALA A 366 3.54 -6.33 -32.24
C ALA A 366 3.99 -4.87 -31.97
N PRO A 367 3.13 -3.86 -32.15
CA PRO A 367 3.46 -2.48 -31.85
C PRO A 367 3.67 -2.28 -30.35
N VAL A 368 4.57 -1.40 -29.98
CA VAL A 368 4.64 -0.83 -28.63
C VAL A 368 3.44 0.11 -28.46
N LEU A 369 2.49 -0.26 -27.59
CA LEU A 369 1.33 0.58 -27.30
C LEU A 369 1.76 1.85 -26.54
N ILE A 370 2.62 1.67 -25.55
CA ILE A 370 3.18 2.76 -24.76
C ILE A 370 4.57 2.35 -24.24
N LYS A 371 5.54 3.24 -24.31
CA LYS A 371 6.74 3.22 -23.50
C LYS A 371 6.51 4.18 -22.34
N VAL A 372 6.38 3.63 -21.12
CA VAL A 372 6.04 4.45 -19.95
C VAL A 372 7.28 5.18 -19.45
N TYR A 373 7.13 6.48 -19.23
CA TYR A 373 8.19 7.34 -18.72
C TYR A 373 8.37 7.15 -17.21
N LEU A 374 9.56 6.77 -16.79
CA LEU A 374 9.93 6.57 -15.39
C LEU A 374 8.99 5.59 -14.65
N LYS A 375 8.55 5.97 -13.47
CA LYS A 375 7.78 5.16 -12.53
C LYS A 375 6.40 4.77 -13.09
N CYS A 376 6.10 3.48 -13.08
CA CYS A 376 4.78 2.95 -13.43
C CYS A 376 4.22 2.10 -12.29
N THR A 377 3.30 2.66 -11.52
CA THR A 377 2.61 1.96 -10.44
C THR A 377 1.36 1.24 -10.97
N THR A 378 0.81 0.31 -10.17
CA THR A 378 -0.50 -0.30 -10.49
C THR A 378 -1.63 0.74 -10.52
N ASP A 379 -1.48 1.88 -9.83
CA ASP A 379 -2.42 3.02 -9.92
C ASP A 379 -2.35 3.71 -11.29
N HIS A 380 -1.17 3.74 -11.92
CA HIS A 380 -1.03 4.26 -13.29
C HIS A 380 -1.63 3.30 -14.33
N ILE A 381 -1.54 1.98 -14.09
CA ILE A 381 -2.05 0.97 -15.03
C ILE A 381 -3.56 0.82 -14.91
N SER A 382 -4.09 0.73 -13.69
CA SER A 382 -5.53 0.60 -13.39
C SER A 382 -5.89 1.57 -12.28
N SER A 383 -6.32 2.76 -12.64
CA SER A 383 -6.64 3.84 -11.72
C SER A 383 -7.78 3.46 -10.77
N ALA A 384 -7.70 3.93 -9.52
CA ALA A 384 -8.71 3.75 -8.49
C ALA A 384 -9.81 4.84 -8.54
N GLY A 385 -10.34 5.20 -7.37
CA GLY A 385 -11.34 6.24 -7.23
C GLY A 385 -12.66 5.87 -7.90
N PRO A 386 -13.23 6.73 -8.76
CA PRO A 386 -14.51 6.49 -9.41
C PRO A 386 -14.61 5.21 -10.25
N TRP A 387 -13.46 4.69 -10.69
CA TRP A 387 -13.38 3.48 -11.50
C TRP A 387 -13.69 2.21 -10.70
N LEU A 388 -13.50 2.22 -9.40
CA LEU A 388 -13.72 1.03 -8.55
C LEU A 388 -15.17 0.52 -8.58
N LYS A 389 -16.13 1.34 -8.99
CA LYS A 389 -17.52 0.90 -9.22
C LYS A 389 -17.64 -0.14 -10.35
N TYR A 390 -16.67 -0.21 -11.25
CA TYR A 390 -16.63 -1.13 -12.38
C TYR A 390 -15.79 -2.40 -12.14
N ARG A 391 -15.33 -2.65 -10.92
CA ARG A 391 -14.49 -3.83 -10.62
C ARG A 391 -15.09 -5.17 -11.03
N GLY A 392 -16.40 -5.28 -11.07
CA GLY A 392 -17.12 -6.46 -11.54
C GLY A 392 -17.39 -6.47 -13.05
N HIS A 393 -16.92 -5.48 -13.81
CA HIS A 393 -17.16 -5.34 -15.24
C HIS A 393 -15.85 -5.03 -15.97
N LEU A 394 -15.16 -6.07 -16.44
CA LEU A 394 -13.81 -5.97 -16.99
C LEU A 394 -13.74 -5.02 -18.19
N ASP A 395 -14.71 -5.07 -19.09
CA ASP A 395 -14.68 -4.19 -20.26
C ASP A 395 -14.80 -2.71 -19.88
N ASN A 396 -15.70 -2.38 -18.93
CA ASN A 396 -15.87 -0.99 -18.51
C ASN A 396 -14.67 -0.46 -17.70
N ILE A 397 -14.10 -1.27 -16.79
CA ILE A 397 -12.95 -0.81 -16.01
C ILE A 397 -11.73 -0.63 -16.93
N SER A 398 -11.62 -1.39 -18.01
CA SER A 398 -10.51 -1.26 -18.96
C SER A 398 -10.43 0.10 -19.66
N ASN A 399 -11.44 0.96 -19.53
CA ASN A 399 -11.39 2.34 -20.01
C ASN A 399 -10.48 3.24 -19.13
N ASN A 400 -10.00 2.75 -17.99
CA ASN A 400 -9.02 3.47 -17.16
C ASN A 400 -7.56 3.00 -17.39
N MET A 401 -7.34 2.05 -18.30
CA MET A 401 -6.03 1.47 -18.53
C MET A 401 -5.01 2.53 -18.97
N PHE A 402 -3.96 2.73 -18.17
CA PHE A 402 -2.85 3.69 -18.40
C PHE A 402 -3.24 5.18 -18.51
N ILE A 403 -4.45 5.59 -18.11
CA ILE A 403 -4.90 6.99 -18.25
C ILE A 403 -4.09 8.00 -17.42
N THR A 404 -3.32 7.54 -16.44
CA THR A 404 -2.43 8.38 -15.63
C THR A 404 -0.94 8.05 -15.83
N ALA A 405 -0.63 7.10 -16.71
CA ALA A 405 0.74 6.82 -17.11
C ALA A 405 1.24 7.90 -18.09
N ILE A 406 2.49 8.30 -17.93
CA ILE A 406 3.13 9.27 -18.80
C ILE A 406 3.81 8.53 -19.96
N ASN A 407 3.49 8.91 -21.18
CA ASN A 407 4.14 8.37 -22.36
C ASN A 407 5.53 9.01 -22.55
N GLU A 408 6.56 8.20 -22.77
CA GLU A 408 7.91 8.71 -22.97
C GLU A 408 8.07 9.56 -24.26
N GLU A 409 7.30 9.26 -25.30
CA GLU A 409 7.40 9.93 -26.59
C GLU A 409 7.08 11.43 -26.51
N ASN A 410 5.97 11.78 -25.84
CA ASN A 410 5.44 13.14 -25.81
C ASN A 410 5.39 13.75 -24.39
N LYS A 411 5.73 12.98 -23.35
CA LYS A 411 5.64 13.36 -21.93
C LYS A 411 4.22 13.70 -21.45
N GLU A 412 3.21 13.24 -22.18
CA GLU A 412 1.80 13.45 -21.85
C GLU A 412 1.17 12.21 -21.21
N MET A 413 0.16 12.43 -20.38
CA MET A 413 -0.69 11.38 -19.82
C MET A 413 -1.78 11.02 -20.82
N ASN A 414 -2.15 9.74 -20.86
CA ASN A 414 -3.25 9.22 -21.67
C ASN A 414 -3.17 9.63 -23.16
N SER A 415 -1.98 9.69 -23.72
CA SER A 415 -1.73 10.13 -25.09
C SER A 415 -0.67 9.24 -25.74
N VAL A 416 -1.09 8.40 -26.68
CA VAL A 416 -0.20 7.51 -27.44
C VAL A 416 -0.50 7.58 -28.93
N LYS A 417 0.53 7.34 -29.74
CA LYS A 417 0.39 7.30 -31.20
C LYS A 417 -0.12 5.93 -31.64
N ASN A 418 -1.23 5.91 -32.31
CA ASN A 418 -1.70 4.72 -33.01
C ASN A 418 -0.81 4.45 -34.23
N GLN A 419 0.00 3.39 -34.17
CA GLN A 419 0.98 3.07 -35.22
C GLN A 419 0.32 2.62 -36.56
N LEU A 420 -0.99 2.32 -36.56
CA LEU A 420 -1.71 1.96 -37.79
C LEU A 420 -2.32 3.18 -38.50
N THR A 421 -2.73 4.20 -37.74
CA THR A 421 -3.34 5.42 -38.31
C THR A 421 -2.41 6.63 -38.31
N GLY A 422 -1.38 6.62 -37.45
CA GLY A 422 -0.48 7.74 -37.25
C GLY A 422 -1.02 8.84 -36.32
N GLU A 423 -2.24 8.71 -35.79
CA GLU A 423 -2.90 9.71 -34.96
C GLU A 423 -2.64 9.46 -33.47
N TYR A 424 -2.60 10.53 -32.67
CA TYR A 424 -2.55 10.43 -31.21
C TYR A 424 -3.95 10.32 -30.61
N GLY A 425 -4.08 9.49 -29.57
CA GLY A 425 -5.34 9.30 -28.86
C GLY A 425 -5.16 8.70 -27.46
N PRO A 426 -6.26 8.55 -26.71
CA PRO A 426 -6.25 7.89 -25.41
C PRO A 426 -5.70 6.46 -25.49
N VAL A 427 -4.97 6.04 -24.46
CA VAL A 427 -4.35 4.70 -24.43
C VAL A 427 -5.39 3.58 -24.54
N PRO A 428 -6.51 3.60 -23.76
CA PRO A 428 -7.53 2.54 -23.86
C PRO A 428 -8.16 2.47 -25.27
N ASP A 429 -8.41 3.62 -25.88
CA ASP A 429 -9.06 3.69 -27.21
C ASP A 429 -8.14 3.11 -28.28
N THR A 430 -6.85 3.43 -28.23
CA THR A 430 -5.83 2.89 -29.13
C THR A 430 -5.70 1.38 -28.96
N ALA A 431 -5.68 0.87 -27.71
CA ALA A 431 -5.65 -0.56 -27.43
C ALA A 431 -6.91 -1.28 -27.95
N ARG A 432 -8.11 -0.68 -27.78
CA ARG A 432 -9.37 -1.19 -28.33
C ARG A 432 -9.34 -1.22 -29.85
N TYR A 433 -8.79 -0.20 -30.47
CA TYR A 433 -8.62 -0.17 -31.92
C TYR A 433 -7.72 -1.32 -32.40
N TYR A 434 -6.56 -1.54 -31.76
CA TYR A 434 -5.70 -2.68 -32.08
C TYR A 434 -6.41 -4.02 -31.90
N LYS A 435 -7.11 -4.21 -30.79
CA LYS A 435 -7.91 -5.42 -30.55
C LYS A 435 -8.94 -5.66 -31.67
N ALA A 436 -9.65 -4.62 -32.09
CA ALA A 436 -10.64 -4.71 -33.17
C ALA A 436 -10.02 -5.07 -34.53
N GLN A 437 -8.76 -4.70 -34.76
CA GLN A 437 -7.99 -5.08 -35.96
C GLN A 437 -7.25 -6.42 -35.79
N GLY A 438 -7.42 -7.15 -34.68
CA GLY A 438 -6.70 -8.39 -34.40
C GLY A 438 -5.21 -8.21 -34.13
N VAL A 439 -4.75 -6.98 -33.84
CA VAL A 439 -3.35 -6.65 -33.61
C VAL A 439 -3.02 -6.82 -32.13
N LYS A 440 -2.05 -7.68 -31.83
CA LYS A 440 -1.45 -7.86 -30.49
C LYS A 440 -0.46 -6.73 -30.25
N TRP A 441 -0.28 -6.30 -29.01
CA TRP A 441 0.61 -5.21 -28.64
C TRP A 441 1.39 -5.49 -27.36
N VAL A 442 2.46 -4.72 -27.14
CA VAL A 442 3.34 -4.82 -25.97
C VAL A 442 3.45 -3.46 -25.25
N VAL A 443 3.90 -3.51 -24.00
CA VAL A 443 4.26 -2.31 -23.22
C VAL A 443 5.73 -2.38 -22.88
N VAL A 444 6.40 -1.24 -22.90
CA VAL A 444 7.77 -1.09 -22.40
C VAL A 444 7.77 -0.20 -21.17
N GLY A 445 8.41 -0.65 -20.11
CA GLY A 445 8.48 0.06 -18.82
C GLY A 445 9.88 0.06 -18.23
N ASP A 446 10.08 0.88 -17.21
CA ASP A 446 11.35 1.04 -16.50
C ASP A 446 11.44 0.08 -15.29
N SER A 447 12.21 0.44 -14.28
CA SER A 447 12.45 -0.36 -13.08
C SER A 447 11.24 -0.40 -12.15
N ASN A 448 11.09 -1.52 -11.41
CA ASN A 448 10.03 -1.75 -10.44
C ASN A 448 8.60 -1.54 -11.00
N TYR A 449 8.39 -1.92 -12.25
CA TYR A 449 7.12 -1.75 -12.94
C TYR A 449 5.99 -2.49 -12.21
N GLY A 450 4.86 -1.80 -12.00
CA GLY A 450 3.70 -2.33 -11.31
C GLY A 450 3.82 -2.32 -9.78
N GLU A 451 4.67 -1.49 -9.21
CA GLU A 451 4.73 -1.30 -7.76
C GLU A 451 3.41 -0.77 -7.19
N GLY A 452 3.25 -0.89 -5.87
CA GLY A 452 2.07 -0.41 -5.16
C GLY A 452 1.04 -1.49 -4.89
N SER A 453 -0.24 -1.21 -5.14
CA SER A 453 -1.34 -2.12 -4.81
C SER A 453 -1.35 -3.39 -5.66
N SER A 454 -1.66 -4.54 -5.04
CA SER A 454 -1.77 -5.84 -5.72
C SER A 454 -3.05 -5.97 -6.54
N ARG A 455 -3.23 -5.12 -7.56
CA ARG A 455 -4.43 -5.10 -8.39
C ARG A 455 -4.35 -6.10 -9.53
N GLU A 456 -5.19 -7.12 -9.52
CA GLU A 456 -5.35 -8.04 -10.66
C GLU A 456 -5.82 -7.31 -11.92
N HIS A 457 -6.66 -6.28 -11.77
CA HIS A 457 -7.12 -5.47 -12.91
C HIS A 457 -5.98 -4.87 -13.71
N ALA A 458 -4.87 -4.48 -13.06
CA ALA A 458 -3.68 -3.99 -13.76
C ALA A 458 -3.01 -5.04 -14.68
N ALA A 459 -3.37 -6.32 -14.54
CA ALA A 459 -2.97 -7.39 -15.45
C ALA A 459 -4.14 -7.84 -16.35
N LEU A 460 -5.38 -7.84 -15.82
CA LEU A 460 -6.57 -8.23 -16.56
C LEU A 460 -6.90 -7.26 -17.72
N GLU A 461 -6.79 -5.96 -17.47
CA GLU A 461 -7.14 -4.91 -18.45
C GLU A 461 -6.21 -4.96 -19.68
N PRO A 462 -4.88 -4.96 -19.55
CA PRO A 462 -3.99 -5.14 -20.69
C PRO A 462 -4.28 -6.45 -21.45
N ARG A 463 -4.47 -7.56 -20.74
CA ARG A 463 -4.81 -8.84 -21.35
C ARG A 463 -6.14 -8.78 -22.10
N HIS A 464 -7.15 -8.18 -21.49
CA HIS A 464 -8.48 -8.02 -22.09
C HIS A 464 -8.44 -7.18 -23.38
N LEU A 465 -7.62 -6.14 -23.42
CA LEU A 465 -7.49 -5.27 -24.58
C LEU A 465 -6.48 -5.73 -25.64
N GLY A 466 -5.94 -6.96 -25.50
CA GLY A 466 -5.09 -7.57 -26.53
C GLY A 466 -3.58 -7.46 -26.31
N GLY A 467 -3.17 -7.00 -25.13
CA GLY A 467 -1.77 -7.02 -24.71
C GLY A 467 -1.25 -8.44 -24.52
N VAL A 468 -0.01 -8.69 -24.90
CA VAL A 468 0.62 -10.01 -24.85
C VAL A 468 1.87 -10.07 -23.99
N ALA A 469 2.63 -8.99 -23.92
CA ALA A 469 3.84 -8.92 -23.11
C ALA A 469 4.06 -7.53 -22.51
N ILE A 470 4.74 -7.53 -21.37
CA ILE A 470 5.28 -6.34 -20.73
C ILE A 470 6.79 -6.54 -20.63
N ILE A 471 7.58 -5.60 -21.16
CA ILE A 471 9.05 -5.68 -21.25
C ILE A 471 9.63 -4.54 -20.41
N VAL A 472 10.41 -4.86 -19.38
CA VAL A 472 10.84 -3.86 -18.38
C VAL A 472 12.30 -4.09 -17.93
N ARG A 473 12.88 -3.10 -17.26
CA ARG A 473 14.14 -3.31 -16.53
C ARG A 473 13.96 -4.24 -15.33
N SER A 474 12.87 -4.07 -14.56
CA SER A 474 12.49 -4.97 -13.47
C SER A 474 11.01 -4.82 -13.11
N PHE A 475 10.44 -5.85 -12.51
CA PHE A 475 9.05 -5.88 -12.03
C PHE A 475 8.97 -5.75 -10.51
N ALA A 476 7.88 -5.13 -10.06
CA ALA A 476 7.37 -5.39 -8.72
C ALA A 476 6.81 -6.82 -8.67
N ARG A 477 7.23 -7.60 -7.67
CA ARG A 477 6.98 -9.05 -7.57
C ARG A 477 5.50 -9.44 -7.74
N ILE A 478 4.60 -8.77 -7.04
CA ILE A 478 3.16 -9.11 -7.07
C ILE A 478 2.59 -8.90 -8.48
N HIS A 479 2.98 -7.83 -9.13
CA HIS A 479 2.48 -7.51 -10.47
C HIS A 479 2.99 -8.50 -11.52
N GLU A 480 4.27 -8.88 -11.45
CA GLU A 480 4.84 -9.95 -12.29
C GLU A 480 4.03 -11.25 -12.16
N THR A 481 3.72 -11.64 -10.92
CA THR A 481 2.90 -12.82 -10.65
C THR A 481 1.49 -12.68 -11.24
N ASN A 482 0.88 -11.51 -11.13
CA ASN A 482 -0.46 -11.26 -11.68
C ASN A 482 -0.46 -11.32 -13.21
N LEU A 483 0.56 -10.78 -13.88
CA LEU A 483 0.70 -10.89 -15.34
C LEU A 483 0.77 -12.37 -15.80
N LYS A 484 1.61 -13.17 -15.13
CA LYS A 484 1.73 -14.62 -15.41
C LYS A 484 0.40 -15.34 -15.24
N LYS A 485 -0.34 -15.05 -14.17
CA LYS A 485 -1.66 -15.65 -13.91
C LYS A 485 -2.71 -15.30 -14.98
N GLN A 486 -2.58 -14.16 -15.62
CA GLN A 486 -3.48 -13.75 -16.70
C GLN A 486 -2.99 -14.17 -18.10
N GLY A 487 -1.90 -14.93 -18.19
CA GLY A 487 -1.34 -15.40 -19.46
C GLY A 487 -0.68 -14.30 -20.29
N MET A 488 -0.15 -13.28 -19.63
CA MET A 488 0.76 -12.31 -20.23
C MET A 488 2.22 -12.68 -19.96
N LEU A 489 3.11 -12.35 -20.89
CA LEU A 489 4.55 -12.56 -20.74
C LEU A 489 5.19 -11.38 -20.03
N PRO A 490 5.62 -11.50 -18.76
CA PRO A 490 6.47 -10.52 -18.10
C PRO A 490 7.93 -10.81 -18.45
N LEU A 491 8.53 -9.93 -19.22
CA LEU A 491 9.90 -10.06 -19.71
C LEU A 491 10.77 -8.94 -19.13
N THR A 492 12.00 -9.28 -18.76
CA THR A 492 13.02 -8.30 -18.39
C THR A 492 14.11 -8.24 -19.44
N PHE A 493 14.66 -7.05 -19.63
CA PHE A 493 15.83 -6.90 -20.49
C PHE A 493 17.00 -7.72 -19.94
N ALA A 494 17.70 -8.47 -20.83
CA ALA A 494 18.92 -9.18 -20.47
C ALA A 494 20.02 -8.19 -20.04
N ASP A 495 20.16 -7.08 -20.75
CA ASP A 495 20.93 -5.90 -20.33
C ASP A 495 19.93 -4.76 -20.01
N PRO A 496 19.83 -4.28 -18.77
CA PRO A 496 18.95 -3.18 -18.43
C PRO A 496 19.16 -1.90 -19.25
N ALA A 497 20.35 -1.72 -19.83
CA ALA A 497 20.66 -0.59 -20.71
C ALA A 497 19.91 -0.66 -22.06
N ASP A 498 19.43 -1.82 -22.45
CA ASP A 498 18.66 -1.98 -23.69
C ASP A 498 17.31 -1.25 -23.66
N TYR A 499 16.77 -0.95 -22.48
CA TYR A 499 15.61 -0.08 -22.34
C TYR A 499 15.78 1.24 -23.07
N ASP A 500 16.97 1.84 -23.03
CA ASP A 500 17.24 3.14 -23.64
C ASP A 500 17.32 3.07 -25.18
N LYS A 501 17.50 1.87 -25.74
CA LYS A 501 17.51 1.63 -27.19
C LYS A 501 16.11 1.51 -27.78
N PHE A 502 15.13 1.10 -26.98
CA PHE A 502 13.74 0.96 -27.42
C PHE A 502 13.12 2.33 -27.69
N GLN A 503 12.40 2.42 -28.81
CA GLN A 503 11.64 3.61 -29.17
C GLN A 503 10.12 3.33 -29.04
N PRO A 504 9.29 4.34 -28.71
CA PRO A 504 7.82 4.18 -28.66
C PRO A 504 7.20 3.72 -29.98
N SER A 505 7.88 3.97 -31.09
CA SER A 505 7.43 3.57 -32.43
C SER A 505 7.89 2.18 -32.86
N ASP A 506 8.63 1.47 -32.02
CA ASP A 506 9.14 0.13 -32.35
C ASP A 506 8.03 -0.91 -32.43
N ARG A 507 8.34 -1.98 -33.16
CA ARG A 507 7.53 -3.20 -33.23
C ARG A 507 8.38 -4.37 -32.76
N VAL A 508 7.76 -5.27 -32.01
CA VAL A 508 8.45 -6.34 -31.28
C VAL A 508 7.99 -7.70 -31.78
N SER A 509 8.95 -8.58 -32.07
CA SER A 509 8.67 -9.98 -32.30
C SER A 509 9.21 -10.81 -31.15
N LEU A 510 8.38 -11.67 -30.57
CA LEU A 510 8.73 -12.63 -29.52
C LEU A 510 8.81 -14.01 -30.16
N LEU A 511 10.02 -14.48 -30.40
CA LEU A 511 10.28 -15.70 -31.17
C LEU A 511 10.73 -16.84 -30.25
N GLY A 512 10.45 -18.09 -30.66
CA GLY A 512 10.87 -19.28 -29.94
C GLY A 512 10.04 -19.57 -28.68
N LEU A 513 8.84 -19.02 -28.57
CA LEU A 513 7.98 -19.18 -27.39
C LEU A 513 7.66 -20.64 -27.06
N ALA A 514 7.57 -21.51 -28.06
CA ALA A 514 7.34 -22.94 -27.87
C ALA A 514 8.51 -23.67 -27.16
N ASN A 515 9.68 -23.06 -27.12
CA ASN A 515 10.89 -23.63 -26.53
C ASN A 515 11.18 -23.07 -25.11
N LEU A 516 10.32 -22.20 -24.60
CA LEU A 516 10.51 -21.63 -23.26
C LEU A 516 10.55 -22.73 -22.19
N SER A 517 11.59 -22.74 -21.40
CA SER A 517 11.78 -23.67 -20.29
C SER A 517 12.37 -22.95 -19.06
N PRO A 518 12.12 -23.46 -17.84
CA PRO A 518 12.71 -22.88 -16.63
C PRO A 518 14.23 -22.75 -16.71
N GLY A 519 14.76 -21.60 -16.32
CA GLY A 519 16.21 -21.33 -16.32
C GLY A 519 16.80 -20.91 -17.66
N GLN A 520 16.00 -20.83 -18.72
CA GLN A 520 16.47 -20.35 -20.03
C GLN A 520 16.46 -18.82 -20.07
N VAL A 521 17.56 -18.23 -20.50
CA VAL A 521 17.68 -16.81 -20.87
C VAL A 521 17.55 -16.74 -22.38
N ASN A 522 16.56 -16.06 -22.88
CA ASN A 522 16.34 -15.85 -24.32
C ASN A 522 16.78 -14.46 -24.74
#